data_b42ad4799dac70d815d46b6d1efdf918
#
_entry.id   b42ad4799dac70d815d46b6d1efdf918
#
_cell.length_a   1.000
_cell.length_b   1.000
_cell.length_c   1.000
_cell.angle_alpha   90.00
_cell.angle_beta   90.00
_cell.angle_gamma   90.00
#
_symmetry.space_group_name_H-M   'P 1'
#
loop_
_entity.id
_entity.type
_entity.pdbx_description
1 polymer ?
#
loop_
_entity_poly.entity_id
_entity_poly.type
_entity_poly.pdbx_seq_one_letter_code
_entity_poly.pdbx_strand_id
1 'polypeptide(L)'
;MFESLVKKLQKIYLHSSVTTVPIPDFKETAPERRRILFTGIVQGVGFRYQSKLLADRLFLSGWVKNLPNGQVEMVVQGAPEKIDFLISQMQHTGRIKISRIQTHL
;
A
#
# COMPACT_ATOMS: atom_id res chain seq x y z
N MET A 1 26.13 14.80 -6.67
CA MET A 1 26.12 13.48 -7.29
C MET A 1 25.80 12.36 -6.30
N PHE A 2 26.46 12.31 -5.16
CA PHE A 2 26.14 11.33 -4.11
C PHE A 2 24.77 11.52 -3.51
N GLU A 3 24.31 12.76 -3.34
CA GLU A 3 22.97 13.04 -2.79
C GLU A 3 21.85 12.49 -3.65
N SER A 4 21.95 12.58 -4.98
CA SER A 4 20.89 12.06 -5.85
C SER A 4 20.88 10.54 -5.87
N LEU A 5 22.03 9.89 -5.71
CA LEU A 5 22.11 8.44 -5.58
C LEU A 5 21.50 7.98 -4.26
N VAL A 6 21.83 8.66 -3.17
CA VAL A 6 21.26 8.36 -1.84
C VAL A 6 19.76 8.55 -1.86
N LYS A 7 19.23 9.61 -2.46
CA LYS A 7 17.79 9.84 -2.59
C LYS A 7 17.11 8.74 -3.42
N LYS A 8 17.72 8.29 -4.50
CA LYS A 8 17.20 7.17 -5.30
C LYS A 8 17.18 5.88 -4.50
N LEU A 9 18.23 5.60 -3.74
CA LEU A 9 18.29 4.42 -2.88
C LEU A 9 17.25 4.49 -1.77
N GLN A 10 17.00 5.65 -1.19
CA GLN A 10 15.97 5.84 -0.17
C GLN A 10 14.57 5.61 -0.72
N LYS A 11 14.30 5.96 -1.98
CA LYS A 11 12.99 5.74 -2.61
C LYS A 11 12.68 4.27 -2.84
N ILE A 12 13.68 3.45 -3.10
CA ILE A 12 13.53 2.01 -3.34
C ILE A 12 13.81 1.18 -2.10
N TYR A 13 14.29 1.82 -1.02
CA TYR A 13 14.62 1.13 0.22
C TYR A 13 13.35 0.74 0.97
N LEU A 14 13.34 -0.50 1.49
CA LEU A 14 12.21 -0.98 2.29
C LEU A 14 12.13 -0.17 3.58
N HIS A 15 10.93 0.27 3.94
CA HIS A 15 10.66 0.90 5.23
C HIS A 15 9.98 -0.09 6.16
N SER A 16 10.25 0.03 7.47
CA SER A 16 9.71 -0.88 8.47
C SER A 16 8.25 -0.60 8.80
N SER A 17 7.80 0.63 8.62
CA SER A 17 6.42 1.03 8.88
C SER A 17 6.02 2.18 7.96
N VAL A 18 4.73 2.21 7.61
CA VAL A 18 4.13 3.27 6.80
C VAL A 18 3.91 4.56 7.60
N THR A 19 4.11 4.55 8.93
CA THR A 19 3.85 5.72 9.77
C THR A 19 4.80 6.89 9.49
N THR A 20 5.98 6.62 8.97
CA THR A 20 7.00 7.63 8.66
C THR A 20 7.07 7.99 7.18
N VAL A 21 6.25 7.35 6.35
CA VAL A 21 6.23 7.63 4.91
C VAL A 21 5.70 9.04 4.66
N PRO A 22 6.45 9.89 3.91
CA PRO A 22 5.94 11.19 3.51
C PRO A 22 4.72 11.04 2.60
N ILE A 23 3.67 11.81 2.87
CA ILE A 23 2.45 11.80 2.06
C ILE A 23 2.55 12.92 1.02
N PRO A 24 2.50 12.59 -0.29
CA PRO A 24 2.45 13.62 -1.32
C PRO A 24 1.17 14.43 -1.27
N ASP A 25 1.18 15.60 -1.90
CA ASP A 25 -0.03 16.35 -2.16
C ASP A 25 -0.76 15.71 -3.33
N PHE A 26 -2.01 15.31 -3.09
CA PHE A 26 -2.87 14.73 -4.11
C PHE A 26 -3.93 15.71 -4.53
N LYS A 27 -4.22 15.78 -5.83
CA LYS A 27 -5.36 16.52 -6.32
C LYS A 27 -6.65 15.81 -5.95
N GLU A 28 -7.67 16.59 -5.60
CA GLU A 28 -9.00 16.01 -5.44
C GLU A 28 -9.53 15.54 -6.78
N THR A 29 -9.93 14.27 -6.82
CA THR A 29 -10.51 13.63 -7.99
C THR A 29 -11.70 12.80 -7.56
N ALA A 30 -12.56 12.44 -8.51
CA ALA A 30 -13.69 11.58 -8.22
C ALA A 30 -13.22 10.27 -7.59
N PRO A 31 -13.85 9.80 -6.50
CA PRO A 31 -13.43 8.57 -5.84
C PRO A 31 -13.73 7.35 -6.70
N GLU A 32 -12.87 6.34 -6.53
CA GLU A 32 -13.04 5.00 -7.04
C GLU A 32 -13.21 4.03 -5.89
N ARG A 33 -13.85 2.90 -6.16
CA ARG A 33 -13.86 1.75 -5.26
C ARG A 33 -13.19 0.58 -5.98
N ARG A 34 -12.19 -0.02 -5.33
CA ARG A 34 -11.47 -1.17 -5.89
C ARG A 34 -11.51 -2.34 -4.91
N ARG A 35 -11.66 -3.53 -5.47
CA ARG A 35 -11.40 -4.77 -4.76
C ARG A 35 -10.07 -5.33 -5.25
N ILE A 36 -9.13 -5.57 -4.34
CA ILE A 36 -7.78 -5.94 -4.68
C ILE A 36 -7.41 -7.24 -3.96
N LEU A 37 -6.84 -8.17 -4.71
CA LEU A 37 -6.30 -9.42 -4.17
C LEU A 37 -4.78 -9.37 -4.27
N PHE A 38 -4.12 -9.55 -3.12
CA PHE A 38 -2.66 -9.59 -3.02
C PHE A 38 -2.21 -11.02 -2.79
N THR A 39 -1.26 -11.48 -3.61
CA THR A 39 -0.64 -12.79 -3.48
C THR A 39 0.84 -12.61 -3.15
N GLY A 40 1.39 -13.52 -2.35
CA GLY A 40 2.80 -13.48 -1.96
C GLY A 40 2.98 -13.73 -0.47
N ILE A 41 4.03 -13.15 0.10
CA ILE A 41 4.25 -13.16 1.54
C ILE A 41 3.50 -11.95 2.11
N VAL A 42 2.21 -12.15 2.35
CA VAL A 42 1.27 -11.08 2.72
C VAL A 42 0.53 -11.35 4.02
N GLN A 43 0.48 -12.60 4.48
CA GLN A 43 -0.09 -12.94 5.78
C GLN A 43 1.01 -13.17 6.81
N GLY A 44 0.76 -12.82 8.06
CA GLY A 44 1.73 -12.99 9.14
C GLY A 44 2.91 -12.01 9.11
N VAL A 45 2.83 -10.97 8.29
CA VAL A 45 3.90 -9.96 8.12
C VAL A 45 3.43 -8.54 8.37
N GLY A 46 2.25 -8.38 8.98
CA GLY A 46 1.73 -7.07 9.35
C GLY A 46 1.03 -6.31 8.23
N PHE A 47 0.64 -6.98 7.15
CA PHE A 47 0.00 -6.34 6.00
C PHE A 47 -1.26 -5.56 6.39
N ARG A 48 -2.19 -6.21 7.10
CA ARG A 48 -3.46 -5.57 7.50
C ARG A 48 -3.23 -4.35 8.38
N TYR A 49 -2.31 -4.46 9.32
CA TYR A 49 -1.98 -3.36 10.23
C TYR A 49 -1.38 -2.18 9.47
N GLN A 50 -0.36 -2.43 8.66
CA GLN A 50 0.32 -1.37 7.90
C GLN A 50 -0.60 -0.72 6.87
N SER A 51 -1.39 -1.50 6.15
CA SER A 51 -2.31 -0.96 5.14
C SER A 51 -3.39 -0.10 5.78
N LYS A 52 -3.89 -0.49 6.94
CA LYS A 52 -4.87 0.31 7.68
C LYS A 52 -4.28 1.64 8.14
N LEU A 53 -3.07 1.62 8.70
CA LEU A 53 -2.40 2.85 9.13
C LEU A 53 -2.22 3.83 7.96
N LEU A 54 -1.77 3.34 6.82
CA LEU A 54 -1.55 4.20 5.67
C LEU A 54 -2.86 4.67 5.05
N ALA A 55 -3.86 3.80 4.95
CA ALA A 55 -5.18 4.18 4.47
C ALA A 55 -5.79 5.29 5.33
N ASP A 56 -5.66 5.20 6.64
CA ASP A 56 -6.13 6.24 7.57
C ASP A 56 -5.41 7.57 7.32
N ARG A 57 -4.10 7.55 7.11
CA ARG A 57 -3.31 8.75 6.79
C ARG A 57 -3.69 9.37 5.45
N LEU A 58 -4.18 8.56 4.51
CA LEU A 58 -4.61 8.98 3.18
C LEU A 58 -6.11 9.33 3.12
N PHE A 59 -6.81 9.17 4.24
CA PHE A 59 -8.27 9.35 4.31
C PHE A 59 -9.02 8.44 3.31
N LEU A 60 -8.51 7.22 3.12
CA LEU A 60 -9.18 6.19 2.35
C LEU A 60 -10.09 5.38 3.27
N SER A 61 -11.19 4.90 2.72
CA SER A 61 -12.14 4.02 3.44
C SER A 61 -12.13 2.63 2.84
N GLY A 62 -12.56 1.65 3.64
CA GLY A 62 -12.65 0.27 3.20
C GLY A 62 -12.25 -0.71 4.28
N TRP A 63 -11.81 -1.89 3.86
CA TRP A 63 -11.40 -2.95 4.78
C TRP A 63 -10.37 -3.87 4.13
N VAL A 64 -9.71 -4.65 4.96
CA VAL A 64 -8.69 -5.61 4.54
C VAL A 64 -8.83 -6.87 5.39
N LYS A 65 -8.73 -8.04 4.75
CA LYS A 65 -8.80 -9.33 5.45
C LYS A 65 -7.91 -10.38 4.81
N ASN A 66 -7.47 -11.33 5.63
CA ASN A 66 -6.80 -12.54 5.15
C ASN A 66 -7.83 -13.52 4.60
N LEU A 67 -7.49 -14.15 3.48
CA LEU A 67 -8.28 -15.22 2.90
C LEU A 67 -7.68 -16.59 3.27
N PRO A 68 -8.50 -17.67 3.28
CA PRO A 68 -8.01 -19.00 3.62
C PRO A 68 -6.91 -19.53 2.69
N ASN A 69 -6.85 -19.03 1.46
CA ASN A 69 -5.86 -19.47 0.47
C ASN A 69 -4.49 -18.75 0.58
N GLY A 70 -4.30 -17.94 1.62
CA GLY A 70 -3.06 -17.20 1.82
C GLY A 70 -3.03 -15.81 1.22
N GLN A 71 -4.00 -15.45 0.41
CA GLN A 71 -4.13 -14.10 -0.14
C GLN A 71 -4.64 -13.11 0.90
N VAL A 72 -4.40 -11.82 0.65
CA VAL A 72 -5.05 -10.72 1.36
C VAL A 72 -6.01 -10.04 0.40
N GLU A 73 -7.23 -9.83 0.86
CA GLU A 73 -8.26 -9.11 0.12
C GLU A 73 -8.44 -7.71 0.72
N MET A 74 -8.47 -6.71 -0.13
CA MET A 74 -8.71 -5.33 0.27
C MET A 74 -9.82 -4.74 -0.58
N VAL A 75 -10.77 -4.07 0.07
CA VAL A 75 -11.72 -3.18 -0.61
C VAL A 75 -11.39 -1.78 -0.13
N VAL A 76 -11.12 -0.89 -1.06
CA VAL A 76 -10.67 0.47 -0.75
C VAL A 76 -11.38 1.47 -1.64
N GLN A 77 -11.74 2.61 -1.06
CA GLN A 77 -12.44 3.69 -1.75
C GLN A 77 -11.77 5.03 -1.47
N GLY A 78 -11.60 5.81 -2.51
CA GLY A 78 -11.02 7.14 -2.46
C GLY A 78 -10.43 7.56 -3.79
N ALA A 79 -9.63 8.62 -3.79
CA ALA A 79 -8.98 9.09 -5.01
C ALA A 79 -8.06 8.01 -5.58
N PRO A 80 -8.13 7.72 -6.90
CA PRO A 80 -7.33 6.67 -7.52
C PRO A 80 -5.82 6.80 -7.25
N GLU A 81 -5.29 8.02 -7.30
CA GLU A 81 -3.87 8.25 -7.04
C GLU A 81 -3.46 7.88 -5.61
N LYS A 82 -4.33 8.10 -4.63
CA LYS A 82 -4.09 7.70 -3.25
C LYS A 82 -4.09 6.19 -3.10
N ILE A 83 -5.01 5.50 -3.79
CA ILE A 83 -5.06 4.05 -3.80
C ILE A 83 -3.78 3.48 -4.41
N ASP A 84 -3.35 4.03 -5.54
CA ASP A 84 -2.10 3.63 -6.19
C ASP A 84 -0.90 3.85 -5.27
N PHE A 85 -0.87 4.96 -4.55
CA PHE A 85 0.18 5.25 -3.58
C PHE A 85 0.19 4.23 -2.45
N LEU A 86 -0.98 3.89 -1.89
CA LEU A 86 -1.11 2.85 -0.85
C LEU A 86 -0.51 1.54 -1.34
N ILE A 87 -0.91 1.07 -2.51
CA ILE A 87 -0.44 -0.19 -3.09
C ILE A 87 1.08 -0.14 -3.28
N SER A 88 1.61 0.93 -3.83
CA SER A 88 3.04 1.11 -4.05
C SER A 88 3.83 1.03 -2.75
N GLN A 89 3.36 1.70 -1.69
CA GLN A 89 4.05 1.69 -0.40
C GLN A 89 4.01 0.32 0.26
N MET A 90 2.91 -0.42 0.12
CA MET A 90 2.82 -1.77 0.69
C MET A 90 3.85 -2.73 0.06
N GLN A 91 4.25 -2.51 -1.19
CA GLN A 91 5.29 -3.29 -1.85
C GLN A 91 6.68 -3.08 -1.24
N HIS A 92 6.86 -2.03 -0.45
CA HIS A 92 8.15 -1.64 0.15
C HIS A 92 8.08 -1.56 1.68
N THR A 93 7.14 -2.24 2.30
CA THR A 93 6.91 -2.17 3.74
C THR A 93 7.35 -3.46 4.44
N GLY A 94 8.30 -3.34 5.38
CA GLY A 94 8.71 -4.43 6.24
C GLY A 94 9.10 -5.70 5.49
N ARG A 95 8.51 -6.83 5.90
CA ARG A 95 8.75 -8.14 5.30
C ARG A 95 7.69 -8.53 4.27
N ILE A 96 6.81 -7.62 3.92
CA ILE A 96 5.77 -7.87 2.93
C ILE A 96 6.41 -8.05 1.56
N LYS A 97 6.06 -9.13 0.88
CA LYS A 97 6.51 -9.40 -0.49
C LYS A 97 5.30 -9.75 -1.34
N ILE A 98 4.92 -8.83 -2.21
CA ILE A 98 3.77 -9.00 -3.10
C ILE A 98 4.28 -9.53 -4.44
N SER A 99 3.82 -10.73 -4.82
CA SER A 99 4.18 -11.35 -6.09
C SER A 99 3.13 -11.11 -7.18
N ARG A 100 1.88 -10.85 -6.79
CA ARG A 100 0.78 -10.62 -7.74
C ARG A 100 -0.27 -9.72 -7.13
N ILE A 101 -0.80 -8.82 -7.96
CA ILE A 101 -1.91 -7.93 -7.60
C ILE A 101 -3.00 -8.10 -8.65
N GLN A 102 -4.22 -8.40 -8.21
CA GLN A 102 -5.39 -8.49 -9.07
C GLN A 102 -6.39 -7.44 -8.62
N THR A 103 -6.77 -6.55 -9.52
CA THR A 103 -7.67 -5.44 -9.20
C THR A 103 -8.98 -5.58 -9.98
N HIS A 104 -10.07 -5.41 -9.26
CA HIS A 104 -11.42 -5.35 -9.79
C HIS A 104 -12.06 -4.01 -9.39
N LEU A 105 -12.65 -3.35 -10.35
CA LEU A 105 -13.37 -2.09 -10.11
C LEU A 105 -14.84 -2.31 -9.78
#